data_8edccf626c7f20c651f1ecd03a4adcf7
#
_entry.id   8edccf626c7f20c651f1ecd03a4adcf7
#
_cell.length_a   1.000
_cell.length_b   1.000
_cell.length_c   1.000
_cell.angle_alpha   90.00
_cell.angle_beta   90.00
_cell.angle_gamma   90.00
#
_symmetry.space_group_name_H-M   'P 1'
#
loop_
_entity.id
_entity.type
_entity.pdbx_description
1 polymer ?
#
loop_
_entity_poly.entity_id
_entity_poly.type
_entity_poly.pdbx_seq_one_letter_code
_entity_poly.pdbx_strand_id
1 'polypeptide(L)'
;MSDFIVSARKYRPATFASVVGQKHITSTLKNAIERGQLAHAYLFCGPRGVGKTTCARIFAKAINCLNPNGSEACNECESCRSFNEGRSLNIHELDAASNNSVEDIRTLIEQVRIIPQVGRYSVFIIDEVHMLSAAAFNAFLKTLEEPPAHAIFILATTEKHKIIPTILSRCQIYDFNRIRVEDGV
;
A
#
# COMPACT_ATOMS: atom_id res chain seq x y z
N MET A 1 2.38 -11.37 -31.32
CA MET A 1 2.80 -12.56 -30.54
C MET A 1 4.19 -12.40 -29.96
N SER A 2 5.17 -11.98 -30.77
CA SER A 2 6.54 -11.77 -30.26
C SER A 2 6.59 -10.68 -29.19
N ASP A 3 5.82 -9.60 -29.34
CA ASP A 3 5.78 -8.50 -28.37
C ASP A 3 5.22 -8.97 -27.03
N PHE A 4 4.19 -9.80 -27.06
CA PHE A 4 3.61 -10.37 -25.86
C PHE A 4 4.63 -11.24 -25.11
N ILE A 5 5.34 -12.09 -25.83
CA ILE A 5 6.37 -12.96 -25.25
C ILE A 5 7.51 -12.13 -24.64
N VAL A 6 7.96 -11.10 -25.35
CA VAL A 6 9.03 -10.22 -24.86
C VAL A 6 8.58 -9.48 -23.60
N SER A 7 7.35 -8.97 -23.57
CA SER A 7 6.82 -8.29 -22.37
C SER A 7 6.76 -9.25 -21.19
N ALA A 8 6.28 -10.49 -21.40
CA ALA A 8 6.22 -11.49 -20.35
C ALA A 8 7.60 -11.82 -19.79
N ARG A 9 8.60 -11.93 -20.66
CA ARG A 9 9.99 -12.22 -20.25
C ARG A 9 10.60 -11.06 -19.46
N LYS A 10 10.24 -9.82 -19.78
CA LYS A 10 10.77 -8.63 -19.11
C LYS A 10 10.06 -8.33 -17.79
N TYR A 11 8.84 -8.84 -17.64
CA TYR A 11 8.07 -8.57 -16.44
C TYR A 11 8.66 -9.34 -15.26
N ARG A 12 8.99 -8.59 -14.23
CA ARG A 12 9.42 -9.15 -12.95
C ARG A 12 8.65 -8.43 -11.85
N PRO A 13 7.92 -9.16 -11.00
CA PRO A 13 7.24 -8.52 -9.88
C PRO A 13 8.25 -7.82 -8.98
N ALA A 14 7.93 -6.60 -8.55
CA ALA A 14 8.77 -5.85 -7.64
C ALA A 14 8.83 -6.55 -6.28
N THR A 15 9.98 -6.49 -5.64
CA THR A 15 10.22 -7.03 -4.31
C THR A 15 10.79 -5.93 -3.41
N PHE A 16 10.84 -6.18 -2.09
CA PHE A 16 11.48 -5.23 -1.20
C PHE A 16 12.94 -4.98 -1.60
N ALA A 17 13.62 -6.00 -2.08
CA ALA A 17 15.00 -5.87 -2.54
C ALA A 17 15.14 -4.95 -3.74
N SER A 18 14.07 -4.78 -4.54
CA SER A 18 14.10 -3.91 -5.73
C SER A 18 13.86 -2.43 -5.40
N VAL A 19 13.46 -2.11 -4.16
CA VAL A 19 13.25 -0.72 -3.74
C VAL A 19 14.60 -0.10 -3.38
N VAL A 20 14.99 0.93 -4.12
CA VAL A 20 16.32 1.55 -4.00
C VAL A 20 16.25 2.74 -3.06
N GLY A 21 17.30 2.87 -2.19
CA GLY A 21 17.48 4.07 -1.35
C GLY A 21 16.58 4.16 -0.13
N GLN A 22 15.79 3.14 0.17
CA GLN A 22 14.84 3.16 1.29
C GLN A 22 15.03 1.95 2.22
N LYS A 23 16.26 1.51 2.44
CA LYS A 23 16.56 0.30 3.23
C LYS A 23 15.98 0.33 4.63
N HIS A 24 16.01 1.49 5.28
CA HIS A 24 15.46 1.60 6.63
C HIS A 24 13.97 1.27 6.65
N ILE A 25 13.25 1.79 5.68
CA ILE A 25 11.80 1.57 5.58
C ILE A 25 11.51 0.12 5.21
N THR A 26 12.16 -0.41 4.18
CA THR A 26 11.92 -1.79 3.75
C THR A 26 12.28 -2.79 4.83
N SER A 27 13.37 -2.57 5.57
CA SER A 27 13.75 -3.43 6.69
C SER A 27 12.71 -3.41 7.80
N THR A 28 12.16 -2.24 8.12
CA THR A 28 11.14 -2.11 9.16
C THR A 28 9.85 -2.84 8.76
N LEU A 29 9.42 -2.68 7.50
CA LEU A 29 8.23 -3.37 7.00
C LEU A 29 8.42 -4.88 6.95
N LYS A 30 9.60 -5.35 6.52
CA LYS A 30 9.92 -6.78 6.51
C LYS A 30 9.88 -7.37 7.91
N ASN A 31 10.44 -6.67 8.89
CA ASN A 31 10.41 -7.11 10.28
C ASN A 31 8.99 -7.18 10.82
N ALA A 32 8.13 -6.22 10.48
CA ALA A 32 6.74 -6.23 10.89
C ALA A 32 6.00 -7.46 10.34
N ILE A 33 6.26 -7.81 9.08
CA ILE A 33 5.69 -8.99 8.45
C ILE A 33 6.15 -10.27 9.17
N GLU A 34 7.45 -10.40 9.38
CA GLU A 34 8.04 -11.60 9.99
C GLU A 34 7.59 -11.82 11.43
N ARG A 35 7.38 -10.72 12.17
CA ARG A 35 6.95 -10.78 13.57
C ARG A 35 5.44 -10.81 13.74
N GLY A 36 4.68 -10.67 12.64
CA GLY A 36 3.23 -10.61 12.70
C GLY A 36 2.71 -9.38 13.44
N GLN A 37 3.45 -8.28 13.40
CA GLN A 37 3.12 -7.03 14.09
C GLN A 37 2.74 -5.94 13.09
N LEU A 38 1.57 -6.11 12.47
CA LEU A 38 1.07 -5.17 11.47
C LEU A 38 0.16 -4.13 12.12
N ALA A 39 0.33 -2.86 11.73
CA ALA A 39 -0.57 -1.80 12.12
C ALA A 39 -1.76 -1.74 11.16
N HIS A 40 -2.84 -1.11 11.59
CA HIS A 40 -4.02 -0.94 10.73
C HIS A 40 -3.85 0.19 9.73
N ALA A 41 -2.93 1.12 9.95
CA ALA A 41 -2.73 2.26 9.05
C ALA A 41 -1.27 2.65 8.97
N TYR A 42 -0.83 2.92 7.75
CA TYR A 42 0.53 3.37 7.42
C TYR A 42 0.42 4.64 6.59
N LEU A 43 1.32 5.60 6.81
CA LEU A 43 1.40 6.81 6.00
C LEU A 43 2.81 6.91 5.41
N PHE A 44 2.90 6.79 4.09
CA PHE A 44 4.14 6.91 3.34
C PHE A 44 4.24 8.34 2.79
N CYS A 45 5.23 9.07 3.25
CA CYS A 45 5.44 10.49 2.91
C CYS A 45 6.71 10.66 2.09
N GLY A 46 6.70 11.58 1.16
CA GLY A 46 7.90 11.92 0.41
C GLY A 46 7.58 12.42 -0.99
N PRO A 47 8.61 12.96 -1.70
CA PRO A 47 8.42 13.49 -3.04
C PRO A 47 8.02 12.40 -4.03
N ARG A 48 7.62 12.81 -5.22
CA ARG A 48 7.31 11.87 -6.30
C ARG A 48 8.57 11.11 -6.72
N GLY A 49 8.39 9.86 -7.14
CA GLY A 49 9.46 9.05 -7.71
C GLY A 49 10.40 8.41 -6.71
N VAL A 50 10.05 8.39 -5.43
CA VAL A 50 10.89 7.75 -4.40
C VAL A 50 10.44 6.33 -4.04
N GLY A 51 9.40 5.81 -4.71
CA GLY A 51 8.97 4.43 -4.53
C GLY A 51 7.86 4.20 -3.51
N LYS A 52 7.12 5.24 -3.10
CA LYS A 52 6.03 5.10 -2.11
C LYS A 52 4.95 4.11 -2.58
N THR A 53 4.41 4.32 -3.76
CA THR A 53 3.34 3.45 -4.29
C THR A 53 3.86 2.06 -4.59
N THR A 54 5.06 1.96 -5.14
CA THR A 54 5.71 0.66 -5.38
C THR A 54 5.87 -0.11 -4.08
N CYS A 55 6.37 0.54 -3.05
CA CYS A 55 6.55 -0.08 -1.73
C CYS A 55 5.22 -0.50 -1.12
N ALA A 56 4.17 0.32 -1.27
CA ALA A 56 2.84 0.00 -0.78
C ALA A 56 2.30 -1.28 -1.43
N ARG A 57 2.47 -1.41 -2.74
CA ARG A 57 2.02 -2.60 -3.47
C ARG A 57 2.80 -3.84 -3.06
N ILE A 58 4.12 -3.72 -2.90
CA ILE A 58 4.96 -4.82 -2.44
C ILE A 58 4.51 -5.30 -1.07
N PHE A 59 4.30 -4.36 -0.16
CA PHE A 59 3.86 -4.65 1.20
C PHE A 59 2.48 -5.31 1.22
N ALA A 60 1.53 -4.77 0.47
CA ALA A 60 0.17 -5.33 0.38
C ALA A 60 0.18 -6.78 -0.13
N LYS A 61 0.96 -7.05 -1.17
CA LYS A 61 1.09 -8.41 -1.71
C LYS A 61 1.74 -9.34 -0.71
N ALA A 62 2.79 -8.90 -0.03
CA ALA A 62 3.53 -9.73 0.93
C ALA A 62 2.66 -10.16 2.11
N ILE A 63 1.86 -9.23 2.67
CA ILE A 63 1.02 -9.56 3.82
C ILE A 63 -0.17 -10.46 3.46
N ASN A 64 -0.53 -10.53 2.19
CA ASN A 64 -1.62 -11.38 1.71
C ASN A 64 -1.14 -12.68 1.06
N CYS A 65 0.15 -12.87 0.92
CA CYS A 65 0.70 -14.08 0.32
C CYS A 65 0.32 -15.32 1.14
N LEU A 66 -0.16 -16.35 0.46
CA LEU A 66 -0.59 -17.59 1.11
C LEU A 66 0.59 -18.51 1.45
N ASN A 67 1.74 -18.27 0.84
CA ASN A 67 2.93 -19.09 1.03
C ASN A 67 4.18 -18.21 0.98
N PRO A 68 4.36 -17.31 1.98
CA PRO A 68 5.45 -16.35 1.94
C PRO A 68 6.83 -17.01 2.09
N ASN A 69 7.81 -16.42 1.42
CA ASN A 69 9.20 -16.77 1.58
C ASN A 69 9.83 -15.73 2.50
N GLY A 70 9.80 -16.00 3.81
CA GLY A 70 10.16 -15.01 4.81
C GLY A 70 9.19 -13.82 4.76
N SER A 71 9.70 -12.65 4.43
CA SER A 71 8.91 -11.41 4.29
C SER A 71 8.56 -11.08 2.84
N GLU A 72 9.00 -11.91 1.88
CA GLU A 72 8.73 -11.69 0.47
C GLU A 72 7.55 -12.55 -0.01
N ALA A 73 6.78 -12.00 -0.94
CA ALA A 73 5.68 -12.72 -1.57
C ALA A 73 6.21 -13.81 -2.49
N CYS A 74 5.50 -14.95 -2.56
CA CYS A 74 5.92 -16.07 -3.41
C CYS A 74 5.70 -15.81 -4.91
N ASN A 75 4.77 -14.94 -5.26
CA ASN A 75 4.35 -14.63 -6.64
C ASN A 75 3.75 -15.82 -7.40
N GLU A 76 3.42 -16.90 -6.71
CA GLU A 76 2.89 -18.12 -7.33
C GLU A 76 1.52 -18.51 -6.78
N CYS A 77 1.17 -18.09 -5.56
CA CYS A 77 -0.13 -18.41 -4.97
C CYS A 77 -1.26 -17.60 -5.62
N GLU A 78 -2.49 -18.00 -5.36
CA GLU A 78 -3.66 -17.32 -5.92
C GLU A 78 -3.70 -15.83 -5.57
N SER A 79 -3.39 -15.48 -4.32
CA SER A 79 -3.36 -14.08 -3.89
C SER A 79 -2.34 -13.25 -4.68
N CYS A 80 -1.13 -13.77 -4.82
CA CYS A 80 -0.07 -13.08 -5.57
C CYS A 80 -0.40 -12.97 -7.04
N ARG A 81 -0.88 -14.06 -7.66
CA ARG A 81 -1.20 -14.06 -9.08
C ARG A 81 -2.35 -13.11 -9.40
N SER A 82 -3.41 -13.12 -8.59
CA SER A 82 -4.53 -12.21 -8.83
C SER A 82 -4.11 -10.76 -8.71
N PHE A 83 -3.24 -10.44 -7.74
CA PHE A 83 -2.73 -9.08 -7.61
C PHE A 83 -1.84 -8.69 -8.80
N ASN A 84 -0.91 -9.55 -9.19
CA ASN A 84 -0.01 -9.28 -10.31
C ASN A 84 -0.76 -9.12 -11.64
N GLU A 85 -1.90 -9.79 -11.78
CA GLU A 85 -2.75 -9.70 -12.97
C GLU A 85 -3.79 -8.58 -12.90
N GLY A 86 -3.79 -7.80 -11.83
CA GLY A 86 -4.72 -6.66 -11.68
C GLY A 86 -6.15 -7.06 -11.35
N ARG A 87 -6.39 -8.25 -10.84
CA ARG A 87 -7.73 -8.76 -10.51
C ARG A 87 -7.94 -9.13 -9.06
N SER A 88 -7.11 -8.61 -8.16
CA SER A 88 -7.27 -8.87 -6.73
C SER A 88 -8.58 -8.30 -6.21
N LEU A 89 -9.30 -9.08 -5.42
CA LEU A 89 -10.57 -8.66 -4.81
C LEU A 89 -10.37 -8.06 -3.41
N ASN A 90 -9.18 -8.15 -2.87
CA ASN A 90 -8.91 -7.68 -1.51
C ASN A 90 -7.74 -6.71 -1.38
N ILE A 91 -7.10 -6.34 -2.48
CA ILE A 91 -6.13 -5.24 -2.50
C ILE A 91 -6.67 -4.19 -3.45
N HIS A 92 -7.02 -3.03 -2.89
CA HIS A 92 -7.68 -1.95 -3.62
C HIS A 92 -6.79 -0.72 -3.65
N GLU A 93 -6.75 -0.03 -4.78
CA GLU A 93 -6.02 1.23 -4.91
C GLU A 93 -6.97 2.34 -5.31
N LEU A 94 -6.80 3.50 -4.70
CA LEU A 94 -7.54 4.70 -5.04
C LEU A 94 -6.55 5.86 -5.15
N ASP A 95 -6.58 6.55 -6.28
CA ASP A 95 -5.83 7.79 -6.46
C ASP A 95 -6.73 8.96 -6.09
N ALA A 96 -6.48 9.57 -4.94
CA ALA A 96 -7.30 10.65 -4.43
C ALA A 96 -7.20 11.93 -5.27
N ALA A 97 -6.18 12.07 -6.11
CA ALA A 97 -6.11 13.19 -7.04
C ALA A 97 -7.24 13.13 -8.08
N SER A 98 -7.68 11.93 -8.44
CA SER A 98 -8.76 11.70 -9.40
C SER A 98 -10.09 11.34 -8.73
N ASN A 99 -10.06 10.79 -7.52
CA ASN A 99 -11.21 10.23 -6.80
C ASN A 99 -11.25 10.80 -5.39
N ASN A 100 -11.58 12.07 -5.27
CA ASN A 100 -11.46 12.80 -4.01
C ASN A 100 -12.79 13.13 -3.31
N SER A 101 -13.91 12.69 -3.88
CA SER A 101 -15.23 12.99 -3.36
C SER A 101 -15.61 12.08 -2.19
N VAL A 102 -16.60 12.51 -1.41
CA VAL A 102 -17.15 11.70 -0.33
C VAL A 102 -17.78 10.40 -0.86
N GLU A 103 -18.34 10.44 -2.06
CA GLU A 103 -18.93 9.25 -2.69
C GLU A 103 -17.87 8.19 -2.99
N ASP A 104 -16.71 8.61 -3.51
CA ASP A 104 -15.60 7.70 -3.78
C ASP A 104 -15.14 7.02 -2.50
N ILE A 105 -15.04 7.76 -1.42
CA ILE A 105 -14.61 7.21 -0.11
C ILE A 105 -15.69 6.32 0.50
N ARG A 106 -16.97 6.66 0.36
CA ARG A 106 -18.05 5.80 0.85
C ARG A 106 -18.04 4.44 0.17
N THR A 107 -17.80 4.42 -1.14
CA THR A 107 -17.67 3.17 -1.89
C THR A 107 -16.51 2.33 -1.36
N LEU A 108 -15.37 2.96 -1.09
CA LEU A 108 -14.22 2.28 -0.53
C LEU A 108 -14.53 1.74 0.88
N ILE A 109 -15.16 2.53 1.72
CA ILE A 109 -15.53 2.13 3.09
C ILE A 109 -16.46 0.91 3.10
N GLU A 110 -17.38 0.82 2.15
CA GLU A 110 -18.24 -0.35 2.01
C GLU A 110 -17.40 -1.62 1.74
N GLN A 111 -16.37 -1.49 0.93
CA GLN A 111 -15.46 -2.61 0.65
C GLN A 111 -14.64 -3.02 1.87
N VAL A 112 -14.32 -2.07 2.76
CA VAL A 112 -13.55 -2.35 3.98
C VAL A 112 -14.25 -3.38 4.87
N ARG A 113 -15.56 -3.40 4.87
CA ARG A 113 -16.36 -4.29 5.73
C ARG A 113 -16.42 -5.72 5.22
N ILE A 114 -16.03 -5.95 3.97
CA ILE A 114 -16.08 -7.28 3.37
C ILE A 114 -14.88 -8.09 3.83
N ILE A 115 -15.15 -9.27 4.39
CA ILE A 115 -14.09 -10.18 4.82
C ILE A 115 -13.41 -10.77 3.58
N PRO A 116 -12.06 -10.76 3.50
CA PRO A 116 -11.37 -11.27 2.33
C PRO A 116 -11.59 -12.76 2.12
N GLN A 117 -11.82 -13.15 0.86
CA GLN A 117 -12.01 -14.54 0.48
C GLN A 117 -10.68 -15.25 0.24
N VAL A 118 -9.68 -14.51 -0.25
CA VAL A 118 -8.34 -15.01 -0.54
C VAL A 118 -7.34 -14.07 0.12
N GLY A 119 -6.41 -14.63 0.90
CA GLY A 119 -5.48 -13.82 1.66
C GLY A 119 -6.04 -13.47 3.03
N ARG A 120 -5.25 -12.82 3.87
CA ARG A 120 -5.59 -12.54 5.27
C ARG A 120 -6.23 -11.17 5.47
N TYR A 121 -5.93 -10.21 4.60
CA TYR A 121 -6.28 -8.82 4.81
C TYR A 121 -6.96 -8.20 3.61
N SER A 122 -7.84 -7.26 3.89
CA SER A 122 -8.33 -6.30 2.91
C SER A 122 -7.42 -5.09 3.02
N VAL A 123 -6.71 -4.76 1.94
CA VAL A 123 -5.72 -3.68 1.91
C VAL A 123 -6.22 -2.56 1.03
N PHE A 124 -6.13 -1.33 1.52
CA PHE A 124 -6.60 -0.14 0.81
C PHE A 124 -5.44 0.84 0.69
N ILE A 125 -4.94 0.99 -0.54
CA ILE A 125 -3.86 1.91 -0.86
C ILE A 125 -4.51 3.19 -1.39
N ILE A 126 -4.29 4.31 -0.69
CA ILE A 126 -4.82 5.62 -1.11
C ILE A 126 -3.66 6.53 -1.40
N ASP A 127 -3.45 6.80 -2.69
CA ASP A 127 -2.38 7.68 -3.16
C ASP A 127 -2.86 9.13 -3.14
N GLU A 128 -1.92 10.03 -2.86
CA GLU A 128 -2.19 11.47 -2.77
C GLU A 128 -3.36 11.78 -1.83
N VAL A 129 -3.34 11.17 -0.65
CA VAL A 129 -4.44 11.21 0.32
C VAL A 129 -4.79 12.63 0.76
N HIS A 130 -3.84 13.58 0.70
CA HIS A 130 -4.08 14.99 1.02
C HIS A 130 -5.06 15.67 0.05
N MET A 131 -5.34 15.04 -1.09
CA MET A 131 -6.27 15.58 -2.10
C MET A 131 -7.73 15.25 -1.82
N LEU A 132 -8.02 14.45 -0.81
CA LEU A 132 -9.40 14.15 -0.43
C LEU A 132 -10.13 15.42 0.02
N SER A 133 -11.42 15.53 -0.31
CA SER A 133 -12.26 16.62 0.20
C SER A 133 -12.39 16.53 1.72
N ALA A 134 -12.77 17.63 2.37
CA ALA A 134 -12.98 17.65 3.83
C ALA A 134 -14.02 16.59 4.24
N ALA A 135 -15.11 16.46 3.48
CA ALA A 135 -16.13 15.47 3.77
C ALA A 135 -15.61 14.03 3.62
N ALA A 136 -14.78 13.79 2.60
CA ALA A 136 -14.15 12.48 2.39
C ALA A 136 -13.18 12.15 3.52
N PHE A 137 -12.36 13.11 3.96
CA PHE A 137 -11.48 12.93 5.12
C PHE A 137 -12.26 12.54 6.37
N ASN A 138 -13.34 13.25 6.65
CA ASN A 138 -14.15 12.99 7.86
C ASN A 138 -14.77 11.59 7.83
N ALA A 139 -15.27 11.17 6.66
CA ALA A 139 -15.83 9.83 6.50
C ALA A 139 -14.75 8.75 6.69
N PHE A 140 -13.56 8.99 6.14
CA PHE A 140 -12.42 8.08 6.26
C PHE A 140 -11.90 8.00 7.69
N LEU A 141 -11.83 9.13 8.37
CA LEU A 141 -11.32 9.19 9.74
C LEU A 141 -12.08 8.28 10.69
N LYS A 142 -13.41 8.22 10.56
CA LYS A 142 -14.23 7.32 11.37
C LYS A 142 -13.80 5.86 11.21
N THR A 143 -13.49 5.46 9.97
CA THR A 143 -13.03 4.11 9.68
C THR A 143 -11.65 3.84 10.28
N LEU A 144 -10.76 4.83 10.26
CA LEU A 144 -9.43 4.70 10.86
C LEU A 144 -9.49 4.60 12.39
N GLU A 145 -10.49 5.20 13.02
CA GLU A 145 -10.64 5.14 14.47
C GLU A 145 -11.08 3.76 14.96
N GLU A 146 -11.93 3.09 14.18
CA GLU A 146 -12.44 1.76 14.53
C GLU A 146 -12.33 0.82 13.31
N PRO A 147 -11.11 0.48 12.89
CA PRO A 147 -10.95 -0.37 11.71
C PRO A 147 -11.34 -1.82 12.00
N PRO A 148 -11.94 -2.53 11.03
CA PRO A 148 -12.11 -3.97 11.16
C PRO A 148 -10.75 -4.65 11.30
N ALA A 149 -10.72 -5.78 12.03
CA ALA A 149 -9.46 -6.49 12.30
C ALA A 149 -8.72 -6.93 11.03
N HIS A 150 -9.45 -7.17 9.93
CA HIS A 150 -8.88 -7.61 8.67
C HIS A 150 -8.44 -6.47 7.74
N ALA A 151 -8.69 -5.21 8.11
CA ALA A 151 -8.41 -4.06 7.22
C ALA A 151 -7.07 -3.42 7.52
N ILE A 152 -6.31 -3.13 6.46
CA ILE A 152 -5.05 -2.40 6.55
C ILE A 152 -5.08 -1.27 5.52
N PHE A 153 -4.75 -0.06 5.96
CA PHE A 153 -4.71 1.12 5.11
C PHE A 153 -3.28 1.55 4.90
N ILE A 154 -2.91 1.78 3.64
CA ILE A 154 -1.60 2.31 3.27
C ILE A 154 -1.84 3.61 2.52
N LEU A 155 -1.58 4.72 3.20
CA LEU A 155 -1.80 6.05 2.66
C LEU A 155 -0.48 6.62 2.15
N ALA A 156 -0.51 7.32 1.04
CA ALA A 156 0.68 7.96 0.51
C ALA A 156 0.41 9.44 0.23
N THR A 157 1.40 10.29 0.50
CA THR A 157 1.27 11.72 0.26
C THR A 157 2.61 12.34 -0.11
N THR A 158 2.57 13.31 -1.02
CA THR A 158 3.70 14.19 -1.30
C THR A 158 3.69 15.41 -0.38
N GLU A 159 2.62 15.60 0.41
CA GLU A 159 2.37 16.82 1.18
C GLU A 159 2.00 16.48 2.63
N LYS A 160 2.96 15.93 3.38
CA LYS A 160 2.74 15.51 4.78
C LYS A 160 2.11 16.63 5.63
N HIS A 161 2.54 17.87 5.41
CA HIS A 161 2.07 19.02 6.17
C HIS A 161 0.57 19.31 5.96
N LYS A 162 -0.04 18.77 4.91
CA LYS A 162 -1.47 18.91 4.64
C LYS A 162 -2.32 17.85 5.33
N ILE A 163 -1.69 16.86 5.95
CA ILE A 163 -2.41 15.80 6.64
C ILE A 163 -2.75 16.26 8.05
N ILE A 164 -4.03 16.17 8.42
CA ILE A 164 -4.49 16.62 9.74
C ILE A 164 -3.87 15.76 10.84
N PRO A 165 -3.60 16.37 12.03
CA PRO A 165 -2.95 15.65 13.13
C PRO A 165 -3.69 14.39 13.58
N THR A 166 -5.00 14.37 13.48
CA THR A 166 -5.81 13.21 13.88
C THR A 166 -5.46 11.97 13.04
N ILE A 167 -5.22 12.15 11.72
CA ILE A 167 -4.80 11.05 10.86
C ILE A 167 -3.35 10.67 11.15
N LEU A 168 -2.47 11.67 11.32
CA LEU A 168 -1.06 11.41 11.64
C LEU A 168 -0.92 10.56 12.89
N SER A 169 -1.73 10.82 13.91
CA SER A 169 -1.66 10.08 15.17
C SER A 169 -2.17 8.64 15.07
N ARG A 170 -2.92 8.32 14.02
CA ARG A 170 -3.48 6.97 13.80
C ARG A 170 -2.61 6.10 12.92
N CYS A 171 -1.56 6.65 12.31
CA CYS A 171 -0.75 5.95 11.34
C CYS A 171 0.67 5.73 11.83
N GLN A 172 1.30 4.65 11.39
CA GLN A 172 2.75 4.54 11.42
C GLN A 172 3.28 5.32 10.22
N ILE A 173 4.16 6.28 10.49
CA ILE A 173 4.63 7.22 9.47
C ILE A 173 6.02 6.81 9.00
N TYR A 174 6.20 6.75 7.68
CA TYR A 174 7.48 6.47 7.04
C TYR A 174 7.81 7.60 6.09
N ASP A 175 8.97 8.22 6.28
CA ASP A 175 9.44 9.32 5.44
C ASP A 175 10.40 8.80 4.38
N PHE A 176 9.93 8.77 3.14
CA PHE A 176 10.74 8.38 1.99
C PHE A 176 11.58 9.57 1.54
N ASN A 177 12.83 9.31 1.22
CA ASN A 177 13.76 10.35 0.83
C ASN A 177 14.17 10.22 -0.62
N ARG A 178 14.60 11.34 -1.21
CA ARG A 178 15.20 11.28 -2.53
C ARG A 178 16.48 10.44 -2.49
N ILE A 179 16.69 9.64 -3.53
CA ILE A 179 17.87 8.82 -3.64
C ILE A 179 19.07 9.73 -3.88
N ARG A 180 20.09 9.64 -3.02
CA ARG A 180 21.35 10.35 -3.20
C ARG A 180 22.27 9.50 -4.07
N VAL A 181 23.26 10.15 -4.70
CA VAL A 181 24.24 9.43 -5.53
C VAL A 181 24.95 8.34 -4.71
N GLU A 182 25.29 8.64 -3.47
CA GLU A 182 25.94 7.68 -2.56
C GLU A 182 25.04 6.50 -2.24
N ASP A 183 23.75 6.72 -2.15
CA ASP A 183 22.77 5.67 -1.83
C ASP A 183 22.38 4.85 -3.06
N GLY A 184 22.57 5.41 -4.25
CA GLY A 184 22.23 4.77 -5.50
C GLY A 184 23.29 3.84 -6.06
N VAL A 185 24.42 3.78 -5.42
CA VAL A 185 25.57 2.97 -5.87
C VAL A 185 25.56 1.58 -5.28
#